data_1c80ad9bf20396b571801c671d6e9fac
#
_entry.id   1c80ad9bf20396b571801c671d6e9fac
#
_cell.length_a   1.000
_cell.length_b   1.000
_cell.length_c   1.000
_cell.angle_alpha   90.00
_cell.angle_beta   90.00
_cell.angle_gamma   90.00
#
_symmetry.space_group_name_H-M   'P 1'
#
loop_
_entity.id
_entity.type
_entity.pdbx_description
1 polymer ?
#
loop_
_entity_poly.entity_id
_entity_poly.type
_entity_poly.pdbx_seq_one_letter_code
_entity_poly.pdbx_strand_id
1 'polypeptide(L)'
;MSDLQASTAAGQRGPADHSIRDQIIEAADEHFSRYGYGKTTVADLAKTIGFSKAYIYKFFESKQAIGEAICARCLGTVTTAVRESLAQGKSATDKLRRLLKTIAVSTTEIAFNDQKIYEIAAYSCAEKWASSTNYLEEISGIIADIITEGRASGEFERKTPIDEAVRAIMLAFQPFMNPVMLQYNLEAVPEGVNEVTGLILRSLAP
;
A
#
# COMPACT_ATOMS: atom_id res chain seq x y z
N MET A 1 -0.60 53.49 -13.29
CA MET A 1 -0.85 52.93 -11.96
C MET A 1 -1.35 51.52 -12.19
N SER A 2 -0.47 50.56 -12.17
CA SER A 2 -0.78 49.14 -12.46
C SER A 2 -0.15 48.34 -11.35
N ASP A 3 -0.99 47.84 -10.45
CA ASP A 3 -0.60 46.89 -9.41
C ASP A 3 -0.39 45.47 -10.01
N LEU A 4 0.85 45.06 -10.06
CA LEU A 4 1.25 43.70 -10.35
C LEU A 4 1.15 42.86 -9.07
N GLN A 5 0.10 42.08 -8.93
CA GLN A 5 0.01 41.04 -7.91
C GLN A 5 1.04 39.95 -8.22
N ALA A 6 2.02 39.82 -7.36
CA ALA A 6 2.97 38.72 -7.37
C ALA A 6 2.29 37.47 -6.84
N SER A 7 2.01 36.54 -7.74
CA SER A 7 1.63 35.14 -7.40
C SER A 7 2.85 34.47 -6.80
N THR A 8 2.79 34.13 -5.51
CA THR A 8 3.79 33.31 -4.84
C THR A 8 3.62 31.88 -5.31
N ALA A 9 4.46 31.45 -6.25
CA ALA A 9 4.59 30.07 -6.65
C ALA A 9 5.04 29.23 -5.44
N ALA A 10 4.29 28.19 -5.10
CA ALA A 10 4.70 27.15 -4.15
C ALA A 10 6.02 26.55 -4.64
N GLY A 11 7.11 26.80 -3.89
CA GLY A 11 8.46 26.41 -4.28
C GLY A 11 8.58 24.90 -4.49
N GLN A 12 9.02 24.49 -5.67
CA GLN A 12 9.51 23.14 -5.91
C GLN A 12 10.68 22.88 -4.97
N ARG A 13 10.53 21.87 -4.08
CA ARG A 13 11.59 21.44 -3.18
C ARG A 13 12.76 20.89 -4.02
N GLY A 14 13.98 21.40 -3.76
CA GLY A 14 15.18 21.03 -4.52
C GLY A 14 15.68 19.61 -4.21
N PRO A 15 16.62 19.06 -5.03
CA PRO A 15 17.17 17.71 -4.85
C PRO A 15 17.73 17.43 -3.44
N ALA A 16 18.30 18.43 -2.75
CA ALA A 16 18.82 18.32 -1.40
C ALA A 16 17.70 18.07 -0.36
N ASP A 17 16.51 18.68 -0.55
CA ASP A 17 15.37 18.48 0.34
C ASP A 17 14.78 17.05 0.21
N HIS A 18 14.79 16.48 -0.99
CA HIS A 18 14.41 15.09 -1.20
C HIS A 18 15.35 14.14 -0.46
N SER A 19 16.66 14.32 -0.60
CA SER A 19 17.67 13.50 0.10
C SER A 19 17.52 13.54 1.62
N ILE A 20 17.25 14.71 2.22
CA ILE A 20 17.04 14.83 3.67
C ILE A 20 15.71 14.19 4.09
N ARG A 21 14.66 14.39 3.30
CA ARG A 21 13.37 13.75 3.57
C ARG A 21 13.49 12.22 3.58
N ASP A 22 14.23 11.66 2.62
CA ASP A 22 14.48 10.22 2.53
C ASP A 22 15.33 9.71 3.70
N GLN A 23 16.36 10.46 4.12
CA GLN A 23 17.15 10.14 5.32
C GLN A 23 16.28 10.09 6.58
N ILE A 24 15.34 11.02 6.74
CA ILE A 24 14.41 11.02 7.88
C ILE A 24 13.50 9.78 7.82
N ILE A 25 12.99 9.41 6.64
CA ILE A 25 12.15 8.23 6.47
C ILE A 25 12.92 6.94 6.81
N GLU A 26 14.14 6.78 6.28
CA GLU A 26 14.98 5.61 6.54
C GLU A 26 15.31 5.45 8.02
N ALA A 27 15.78 6.52 8.66
CA ALA A 27 16.10 6.48 10.06
C ALA A 27 14.86 6.31 10.97
N ALA A 28 13.71 6.85 10.55
CA ALA A 28 12.45 6.64 11.26
C ALA A 28 11.96 5.21 11.12
N ASP A 29 12.08 4.61 9.93
CA ASP A 29 11.74 3.22 9.66
C ASP A 29 12.55 2.29 10.56
N GLU A 30 13.89 2.44 10.58
CA GLU A 30 14.78 1.68 11.47
C GLU A 30 14.44 1.88 12.95
N HIS A 31 14.15 3.12 13.36
CA HIS A 31 13.81 3.42 14.74
C HIS A 31 12.47 2.82 15.16
N PHE A 32 11.43 2.94 14.32
CA PHE A 32 10.11 2.34 14.57
C PHE A 32 10.20 0.81 14.59
N SER A 33 10.97 0.22 13.68
CA SER A 33 11.26 -1.21 13.66
C SER A 33 11.92 -1.70 14.92
N ARG A 34 12.74 -0.88 15.56
CA ARG A 34 13.47 -1.26 16.79
C ARG A 34 12.67 -1.03 18.07
N TYR A 35 11.95 0.10 18.16
CA TYR A 35 11.32 0.57 19.41
C TYR A 35 9.80 0.56 19.38
N GLY A 36 9.19 0.39 18.20
CA GLY A 36 7.75 0.47 17.97
C GLY A 36 7.28 1.88 17.65
N TYR A 37 6.32 1.97 16.72
CA TYR A 37 5.73 3.25 16.32
C TYR A 37 5.03 3.94 17.48
N GLY A 38 4.18 3.23 18.23
CA GLY A 38 3.39 3.80 19.31
C GLY A 38 4.23 4.45 20.41
N LYS A 39 5.37 3.88 20.72
CA LYS A 39 6.26 4.31 21.82
C LYS A 39 7.25 5.40 21.42
N THR A 40 7.47 5.64 20.13
CA THR A 40 8.46 6.60 19.63
C THR A 40 7.85 8.00 19.49
N THR A 41 8.60 9.03 19.85
CA THR A 41 8.27 10.44 19.62
C THR A 41 9.17 11.05 18.52
N VAL A 42 8.73 12.19 17.95
CA VAL A 42 9.59 12.94 16.98
C VAL A 42 10.87 13.45 17.66
N ALA A 43 10.87 13.64 18.98
CA ALA A 43 12.07 14.03 19.72
C ALA A 43 13.09 12.88 19.79
N ASP A 44 12.61 11.64 19.95
CA ASP A 44 13.46 10.45 19.94
C ASP A 44 14.10 10.25 18.57
N LEU A 45 13.31 10.38 17.50
CA LEU A 45 13.82 10.34 16.13
C LEU A 45 14.88 11.42 15.88
N ALA A 46 14.61 12.66 16.28
CA ALA A 46 15.54 13.77 16.11
C ALA A 46 16.88 13.49 16.77
N LYS A 47 16.86 12.94 18.01
CA LYS A 47 18.06 12.55 18.73
C LYS A 47 18.84 11.43 18.02
N THR A 48 18.13 10.43 17.47
CA THR A 48 18.75 9.30 16.77
C THR A 48 19.43 9.74 15.47
N ILE A 49 18.78 10.64 14.71
CA ILE A 49 19.25 11.10 13.40
C ILE A 49 20.34 12.20 13.55
N GLY A 50 20.45 12.78 14.74
CA GLY A 50 21.35 13.93 14.96
C GLY A 50 20.77 15.26 14.46
N PHE A 51 19.45 15.36 14.28
CA PHE A 51 18.73 16.57 13.89
C PHE A 51 18.03 17.23 15.08
N SER A 52 17.67 18.50 14.94
CA SER A 52 16.74 19.10 15.89
C SER A 52 15.30 18.71 15.55
N LYS A 53 14.44 18.61 16.58
CA LYS A 53 13.00 18.39 16.38
C LYS A 53 12.38 19.44 15.42
N ALA A 54 12.78 20.70 15.55
CA ALA A 54 12.32 21.77 14.66
C ALA A 54 12.75 21.54 13.21
N TYR A 55 13.91 20.92 12.98
CA TYR A 55 14.38 20.60 11.65
C TYR A 55 13.55 19.48 11.00
N ILE A 56 13.18 18.43 11.74
CA ILE A 56 12.28 17.38 11.24
C ILE A 56 10.93 17.96 10.84
N TYR A 57 10.38 18.89 11.65
CA TYR A 57 9.09 19.54 11.35
C TYR A 57 9.08 20.44 10.09
N LYS A 58 10.23 20.75 9.50
CA LYS A 58 10.28 21.38 8.16
C LYS A 58 9.88 20.44 7.04
N PHE A 59 10.02 19.11 7.23
CA PHE A 59 9.77 18.10 6.22
C PHE A 59 8.50 17.28 6.50
N PHE A 60 8.11 17.13 7.77
CA PHE A 60 6.96 16.35 8.21
C PHE A 60 6.19 17.07 9.29
N GLU A 61 4.92 17.28 9.06
CA GLU A 61 4.02 18.01 9.99
C GLU A 61 3.80 17.28 11.31
N SER A 62 3.94 15.95 11.31
CA SER A 62 3.65 15.10 12.46
C SER A 62 4.43 13.77 12.39
N LYS A 63 4.42 13.01 13.51
CA LYS A 63 4.87 11.61 13.52
C LYS A 63 4.06 10.75 12.54
N GLN A 64 2.75 11.00 12.45
CA GLN A 64 1.87 10.32 11.50
C GLN A 64 2.33 10.55 10.06
N ALA A 65 2.65 11.78 9.66
CA ALA A 65 3.15 12.08 8.31
C ALA A 65 4.43 11.30 7.96
N ILE A 66 5.30 11.03 8.96
CA ILE A 66 6.48 10.16 8.79
C ILE A 66 6.04 8.71 8.60
N GLY A 67 5.13 8.22 9.45
CA GLY A 67 4.57 6.87 9.35
C GLY A 67 3.86 6.62 8.01
N GLU A 68 3.08 7.60 7.54
CA GLU A 68 2.42 7.55 6.23
C GLU A 68 3.43 7.48 5.08
N ALA A 69 4.55 8.19 5.17
CA ALA A 69 5.60 8.13 4.16
C ALA A 69 6.29 6.75 4.13
N ILE A 70 6.50 6.11 5.28
CA ILE A 70 7.01 4.74 5.38
C ILE A 70 6.00 3.76 4.77
N CYS A 71 4.72 3.84 5.15
CA CYS A 71 3.66 3.00 4.60
C CYS A 71 3.54 3.18 3.08
N ALA A 72 3.55 4.41 2.58
CA ALA A 72 3.47 4.68 1.15
C ALA A 72 4.64 4.04 0.38
N ARG A 73 5.86 4.05 0.95
CA ARG A 73 7.03 3.38 0.36
C ARG A 73 6.84 1.86 0.32
N CYS A 74 6.42 1.25 1.43
CA CYS A 74 6.17 -0.20 1.49
C CYS A 74 5.05 -0.64 0.53
N LEU A 75 3.93 0.08 0.53
CA LEU A 75 2.81 -0.22 -0.36
C LEU A 75 3.16 0.03 -1.84
N GLY A 76 4.03 1.02 -2.12
CA GLY A 76 4.57 1.27 -3.46
C GLY A 76 5.40 0.10 -4.00
N THR A 77 6.15 -0.62 -3.15
CA THR A 77 6.86 -1.83 -3.58
C THR A 77 5.88 -2.94 -3.97
N VAL A 78 4.78 -3.11 -3.21
CA VAL A 78 3.73 -4.08 -3.56
C VAL A 78 3.07 -3.73 -4.89
N THR A 79 2.70 -2.45 -5.08
CA THR A 79 2.09 -1.99 -6.34
C THR A 79 3.01 -2.19 -7.53
N THR A 80 4.31 -1.91 -7.36
CA THR A 80 5.32 -2.13 -8.41
C THR A 80 5.40 -3.62 -8.79
N ALA A 81 5.52 -4.51 -7.80
CA ALA A 81 5.53 -5.96 -8.03
C ALA A 81 4.24 -6.45 -8.72
N VAL A 82 3.09 -5.90 -8.32
CA VAL A 82 1.79 -6.19 -8.98
C VAL A 82 1.84 -5.77 -10.46
N ARG A 83 2.25 -4.56 -10.78
CA ARG A 83 2.31 -4.07 -12.16
C ARG A 83 3.27 -4.91 -13.02
N GLU A 84 4.43 -5.27 -12.50
CA GLU A 84 5.39 -6.15 -13.18
C GLU A 84 4.82 -7.54 -13.43
N SER A 85 4.13 -8.12 -12.44
CA SER A 85 3.47 -9.41 -12.57
C SER A 85 2.35 -9.40 -13.62
N LEU A 86 1.53 -8.33 -13.62
CA LEU A 86 0.44 -8.15 -14.57
C LEU A 86 0.92 -7.96 -16.02
N ALA A 87 2.07 -7.34 -16.22
CA ALA A 87 2.67 -7.18 -17.56
C ALA A 87 2.98 -8.53 -18.24
N GLN A 88 3.11 -9.60 -17.46
CA GLN A 88 3.32 -10.97 -17.95
C GLN A 88 2.01 -11.76 -18.11
N GLY A 89 0.88 -11.18 -17.72
CA GLY A 89 -0.42 -11.84 -17.77
C GLY A 89 -0.93 -12.01 -19.21
N LYS A 90 -1.38 -13.23 -19.53
CA LYS A 90 -1.78 -13.61 -20.90
C LYS A 90 -3.30 -13.51 -21.12
N SER A 91 -4.08 -13.45 -20.08
CA SER A 91 -5.54 -13.36 -20.11
C SER A 91 -6.05 -12.68 -18.84
N ALA A 92 -7.28 -12.24 -18.81
CA ALA A 92 -7.88 -11.62 -17.62
C ALA A 92 -7.88 -12.58 -16.43
N THR A 93 -8.15 -13.85 -16.66
CA THR A 93 -8.07 -14.92 -15.65
C THR A 93 -6.64 -15.04 -15.09
N ASP A 94 -5.61 -15.05 -15.94
CA ASP A 94 -4.21 -15.13 -15.51
C ASP A 94 -3.79 -13.85 -14.76
N LYS A 95 -4.19 -12.68 -15.24
CA LYS A 95 -3.94 -11.40 -14.57
C LYS A 95 -4.55 -11.37 -13.16
N LEU A 96 -5.80 -11.81 -12.98
CA LEU A 96 -6.43 -11.84 -11.66
C LEU A 96 -5.71 -12.81 -10.71
N ARG A 97 -5.30 -13.99 -11.17
CA ARG A 97 -4.48 -14.92 -10.38
C ARG A 97 -3.16 -14.31 -9.95
N ARG A 98 -2.47 -13.67 -10.88
CA ARG A 98 -1.19 -13.00 -10.64
C ARG A 98 -1.33 -11.86 -9.63
N LEU A 99 -2.35 -11.02 -9.79
CA LEU A 99 -2.65 -9.92 -8.88
C LEU A 99 -2.78 -10.42 -7.44
N LEU A 100 -3.72 -11.33 -7.21
CA LEU A 100 -4.02 -11.83 -5.87
C LEU A 100 -2.83 -12.56 -5.24
N LYS A 101 -2.14 -13.40 -6.02
CA LYS A 101 -0.92 -14.08 -5.56
C LYS A 101 0.18 -13.09 -5.20
N THR A 102 0.45 -12.10 -6.05
CA THR A 102 1.52 -11.12 -5.82
C THR A 102 1.24 -10.28 -4.57
N ILE A 103 0.00 -9.82 -4.38
CA ILE A 103 -0.39 -9.09 -3.17
C ILE A 103 -0.10 -9.95 -1.93
N ALA A 104 -0.58 -11.19 -1.91
CA ALA A 104 -0.41 -12.07 -0.76
C ALA A 104 1.07 -12.36 -0.46
N VAL A 105 1.87 -12.66 -1.48
CA VAL A 105 3.31 -12.93 -1.33
C VAL A 105 4.04 -11.68 -0.81
N SER A 106 3.86 -10.54 -1.45
CA SER A 106 4.53 -9.29 -1.05
C SER A 106 4.12 -8.84 0.35
N THR A 107 2.83 -8.95 0.71
CA THR A 107 2.36 -8.63 2.05
C THR A 107 2.96 -9.57 3.10
N THR A 108 3.08 -10.87 2.77
CA THR A 108 3.70 -11.87 3.63
C THR A 108 5.19 -11.61 3.83
N GLU A 109 5.92 -11.27 2.76
CA GLU A 109 7.35 -10.95 2.82
C GLU A 109 7.62 -9.72 3.71
N ILE A 110 6.82 -8.66 3.57
CA ILE A 110 6.89 -7.50 4.45
C ILE A 110 6.63 -7.91 5.90
N ALA A 111 5.66 -8.78 6.13
CA ALA A 111 5.28 -9.28 7.43
C ALA A 111 6.40 -10.08 8.12
N PHE A 112 7.10 -10.93 7.38
CA PHE A 112 8.18 -11.76 7.93
C PHE A 112 9.46 -10.98 8.17
N ASN A 113 9.75 -9.97 7.35
CA ASN A 113 11.00 -9.22 7.45
C ASN A 113 11.03 -8.24 8.62
N ASP A 114 9.89 -7.73 9.07
CA ASP A 114 9.84 -6.84 10.23
C ASP A 114 8.50 -6.88 10.97
N GLN A 115 8.50 -7.58 12.12
CA GLN A 115 7.34 -7.70 13.01
C GLN A 115 6.80 -6.34 13.51
N LYS A 116 7.57 -5.28 13.44
CA LYS A 116 7.19 -3.94 13.94
C LYS A 116 6.66 -3.01 12.86
N ILE A 117 6.90 -3.31 11.58
CA ILE A 117 6.18 -2.70 10.45
C ILE A 117 4.68 -3.01 10.56
N TYR A 118 4.31 -4.16 11.14
CA TYR A 118 2.93 -4.47 11.49
C TYR A 118 2.27 -3.42 12.37
N GLU A 119 2.99 -2.86 13.33
CA GLU A 119 2.44 -1.82 14.21
C GLU A 119 2.06 -0.59 13.40
N ILE A 120 2.94 -0.12 12.50
CA ILE A 120 2.64 1.01 11.61
C ILE A 120 1.47 0.69 10.69
N ALA A 121 1.45 -0.50 10.09
CA ALA A 121 0.38 -0.95 9.23
C ALA A 121 -0.96 -1.06 9.97
N ALA A 122 -0.96 -1.53 11.23
CA ALA A 122 -2.14 -1.57 12.07
C ALA A 122 -2.67 -0.16 12.38
N TYR A 123 -1.81 0.79 12.73
CA TYR A 123 -2.19 2.21 12.88
C TYR A 123 -2.75 2.77 11.57
N SER A 124 -2.08 2.53 10.46
CA SER A 124 -2.50 2.98 9.13
C SER A 124 -3.92 2.49 8.78
N CYS A 125 -4.21 1.23 9.06
CA CYS A 125 -5.55 0.65 8.85
C CYS A 125 -6.59 1.21 9.83
N ALA A 126 -6.27 1.29 11.12
CA ALA A 126 -7.19 1.74 12.16
C ALA A 126 -7.57 3.21 12.02
N GLU A 127 -6.61 4.06 11.68
CA GLU A 127 -6.78 5.50 11.55
C GLU A 127 -7.08 5.95 10.09
N LYS A 128 -7.20 4.98 9.16
CA LYS A 128 -7.49 5.21 7.73
C LYS A 128 -6.55 6.23 7.11
N TRP A 129 -5.26 6.02 7.26
CA TRP A 129 -4.27 6.91 6.68
C TRP A 129 -4.38 6.96 5.15
N ALA A 130 -4.07 8.12 4.57
CA ALA A 130 -4.17 8.34 3.13
C ALA A 130 -3.35 7.33 2.32
N SER A 131 -2.17 6.92 2.81
CA SER A 131 -1.33 5.90 2.17
C SER A 131 -2.05 4.56 1.98
N SER A 132 -2.76 4.08 3.00
CA SER A 132 -3.53 2.82 2.91
C SER A 132 -4.79 2.99 2.05
N THR A 133 -5.50 4.11 2.18
CA THR A 133 -6.72 4.36 1.41
C THR A 133 -6.41 4.42 -0.09
N ASN A 134 -5.39 5.18 -0.48
CA ASN A 134 -4.97 5.30 -1.88
C ASN A 134 -4.51 3.95 -2.46
N TYR A 135 -3.79 3.14 -1.67
CA TYR A 135 -3.41 1.80 -2.09
C TYR A 135 -4.63 0.91 -2.36
N LEU A 136 -5.63 0.89 -1.47
CA LEU A 136 -6.85 0.11 -1.67
C LEU A 136 -7.66 0.59 -2.87
N GLU A 137 -7.71 1.88 -3.12
CA GLU A 137 -8.35 2.46 -4.31
C GLU A 137 -7.62 2.04 -5.59
N GLU A 138 -6.27 2.07 -5.59
CA GLU A 138 -5.46 1.63 -6.72
C GLU A 138 -5.68 0.15 -7.03
N ILE A 139 -5.63 -0.74 -6.03
CA ILE A 139 -5.90 -2.18 -6.22
C ILE A 139 -7.34 -2.40 -6.73
N SER A 140 -8.31 -1.68 -6.18
CA SER A 140 -9.71 -1.75 -6.65
C SER A 140 -9.84 -1.35 -8.12
N GLY A 141 -9.14 -0.31 -8.55
CA GLY A 141 -9.08 0.12 -9.96
C GLY A 141 -8.48 -0.96 -10.86
N ILE A 142 -7.37 -1.56 -10.44
CA ILE A 142 -6.72 -2.65 -11.19
C ILE A 142 -7.66 -3.86 -11.34
N ILE A 143 -8.39 -4.23 -10.29
CA ILE A 143 -9.38 -5.32 -10.36
C ILE A 143 -10.50 -4.97 -11.35
N ALA A 144 -11.01 -3.73 -11.31
CA ALA A 144 -12.04 -3.26 -12.22
C ALA A 144 -11.60 -3.34 -13.70
N ASP A 145 -10.36 -2.95 -13.98
CA ASP A 145 -9.76 -3.03 -15.32
C ASP A 145 -9.65 -4.49 -15.79
N ILE A 146 -9.20 -5.40 -14.92
CA ILE A 146 -9.11 -6.84 -15.25
C ILE A 146 -10.49 -7.42 -15.51
N ILE A 147 -11.50 -7.07 -14.69
CA ILE A 147 -12.88 -7.53 -14.93
C ILE A 147 -13.41 -7.01 -16.26
N THR A 148 -13.16 -5.75 -16.57
CA THR A 148 -13.58 -5.12 -17.83
C THR A 148 -12.94 -5.82 -19.04
N GLU A 149 -11.64 -6.11 -18.98
CA GLU A 149 -10.90 -6.87 -19.99
C GLU A 149 -11.48 -8.28 -20.14
N GLY A 150 -11.72 -9.00 -19.02
CA GLY A 150 -12.26 -10.36 -19.05
C GLY A 150 -13.69 -10.44 -19.61
N ARG A 151 -14.49 -9.39 -19.38
CA ARG A 151 -15.81 -9.27 -20.00
C ARG A 151 -15.74 -9.00 -21.50
N ALA A 152 -14.79 -8.19 -21.91
CA ALA A 152 -14.57 -7.91 -23.33
C ALA A 152 -14.11 -9.15 -24.09
N SER A 153 -13.22 -9.95 -23.50
CA SER A 153 -12.72 -11.21 -24.07
C SER A 153 -13.70 -12.40 -23.93
N GLY A 154 -14.76 -12.26 -23.13
CA GLY A 154 -15.70 -13.35 -22.85
C GLY A 154 -15.21 -14.36 -21.79
N GLU A 155 -14.15 -14.07 -21.08
CA GLU A 155 -13.66 -14.90 -19.97
C GLU A 155 -14.54 -14.74 -18.71
N PHE A 156 -15.17 -13.57 -18.53
CA PHE A 156 -15.95 -13.27 -17.33
C PHE A 156 -17.41 -12.94 -17.67
N GLU A 157 -18.29 -13.33 -16.75
CA GLU A 157 -19.72 -13.04 -16.81
C GLU A 157 -19.99 -11.52 -16.82
N ARG A 158 -21.18 -11.10 -17.30
CA ARG A 158 -21.55 -9.68 -17.48
C ARG A 158 -22.74 -9.24 -16.65
N LYS A 159 -23.25 -10.10 -15.76
CA LYS A 159 -24.50 -9.86 -15.02
C LYS A 159 -24.28 -9.02 -13.77
N THR A 160 -23.22 -9.31 -13.01
CA THR A 160 -22.91 -8.60 -11.77
C THR A 160 -22.34 -7.21 -12.06
N PRO A 161 -22.80 -6.13 -11.45
CA PRO A 161 -22.16 -4.81 -11.57
C PRO A 161 -20.66 -4.87 -11.23
N ILE A 162 -19.82 -4.13 -11.97
CA ILE A 162 -18.36 -4.18 -11.79
C ILE A 162 -17.96 -3.77 -10.37
N ASP A 163 -18.57 -2.72 -9.84
CA ASP A 163 -18.30 -2.21 -8.50
C ASP A 163 -18.70 -3.20 -7.41
N GLU A 164 -19.75 -3.99 -7.62
CA GLU A 164 -20.17 -5.07 -6.73
C GLU A 164 -19.14 -6.22 -6.75
N ALA A 165 -18.74 -6.65 -7.95
CA ALA A 165 -17.72 -7.70 -8.10
C ALA A 165 -16.38 -7.28 -7.48
N VAL A 166 -15.94 -6.03 -7.69
CA VAL A 166 -14.72 -5.48 -7.08
C VAL A 166 -14.82 -5.50 -5.56
N ARG A 167 -15.92 -4.99 -4.99
CA ARG A 167 -16.12 -5.01 -3.52
C ARG A 167 -16.11 -6.42 -2.96
N ALA A 168 -16.78 -7.36 -3.62
CA ALA A 168 -16.81 -8.75 -3.18
C ALA A 168 -15.42 -9.41 -3.20
N ILE A 169 -14.62 -9.17 -4.25
CA ILE A 169 -13.25 -9.66 -4.36
C ILE A 169 -12.38 -9.05 -3.25
N MET A 170 -12.44 -7.73 -3.08
CA MET A 170 -11.69 -7.03 -2.04
C MET A 170 -12.03 -7.55 -0.64
N LEU A 171 -13.30 -7.80 -0.35
CA LEU A 171 -13.74 -8.35 0.94
C LEU A 171 -13.29 -9.80 1.14
N ALA A 172 -13.44 -10.66 0.12
CA ALA A 172 -13.02 -12.06 0.18
C ALA A 172 -11.51 -12.22 0.37
N PHE A 173 -10.73 -11.26 -0.12
CA PHE A 173 -9.27 -11.31 -0.09
C PHE A 173 -8.64 -10.61 1.13
N GLN A 174 -9.43 -9.97 2.00
CA GLN A 174 -8.97 -9.30 3.22
C GLN A 174 -7.99 -10.13 4.08
N PRO A 175 -8.20 -11.44 4.30
CA PRO A 175 -7.29 -12.24 5.12
C PRO A 175 -5.84 -12.27 4.63
N PHE A 176 -5.61 -12.01 3.34
CA PHE A 176 -4.30 -12.12 2.69
C PHE A 176 -3.68 -10.77 2.30
N MET A 177 -4.46 -9.69 2.32
CA MET A 177 -3.98 -8.36 1.97
C MET A 177 -3.95 -7.37 3.14
N ASN A 178 -4.78 -7.59 4.15
CA ASN A 178 -4.78 -6.76 5.35
C ASN A 178 -3.72 -7.31 6.33
N PRO A 179 -2.70 -6.55 6.69
CA PRO A 179 -1.62 -7.03 7.54
C PRO A 179 -2.14 -7.54 8.91
N VAL A 180 -3.12 -6.86 9.51
CA VAL A 180 -3.68 -7.26 10.81
C VAL A 180 -4.39 -8.61 10.72
N MET A 181 -5.05 -8.91 9.60
CA MET A 181 -5.71 -10.21 9.40
C MET A 181 -4.72 -11.30 8.97
N LEU A 182 -3.75 -10.94 8.12
CA LEU A 182 -2.76 -11.87 7.59
C LEU A 182 -1.95 -12.54 8.70
N GLN A 183 -1.60 -11.84 9.78
CA GLN A 183 -0.85 -12.44 10.90
C GLN A 183 -1.52 -13.68 11.50
N TYR A 184 -2.86 -13.77 11.41
CA TYR A 184 -3.63 -14.92 11.89
C TYR A 184 -3.88 -15.98 10.80
N ASN A 185 -3.46 -15.71 9.55
CA ASN A 185 -3.70 -16.54 8.39
C ASN A 185 -2.41 -16.96 7.66
N LEU A 186 -1.25 -16.72 8.26
CA LEU A 186 0.06 -17.02 7.64
C LEU A 186 0.20 -18.50 7.25
N GLU A 187 -0.31 -19.40 8.07
CA GLU A 187 -0.30 -20.84 7.80
C GLU A 187 -1.18 -21.22 6.60
N ALA A 188 -2.16 -20.39 6.26
CA ALA A 188 -3.01 -20.60 5.09
C ALA A 188 -2.38 -20.10 3.77
N VAL A 189 -1.24 -19.47 3.81
CA VAL A 189 -0.50 -19.03 2.61
C VAL A 189 0.52 -20.14 2.26
N PRO A 190 0.62 -20.60 0.99
CA PRO A 190 -0.07 -20.12 -0.23
C PRO A 190 -1.39 -20.85 -0.59
N GLU A 191 -1.73 -21.95 0.11
CA GLU A 191 -2.87 -22.82 -0.26
C GLU A 191 -4.19 -22.05 -0.23
N GLY A 192 -4.52 -21.37 0.85
CA GLY A 192 -5.75 -20.59 1.00
C GLY A 192 -5.85 -19.45 -0.03
N VAL A 193 -4.72 -18.84 -0.42
CA VAL A 193 -4.69 -17.85 -1.51
C VAL A 193 -5.16 -18.47 -2.81
N ASN A 194 -4.69 -19.69 -3.15
CA ASN A 194 -5.08 -20.40 -4.36
C ASN A 194 -6.56 -20.81 -4.31
N GLU A 195 -7.04 -21.28 -3.16
CA GLU A 195 -8.42 -21.69 -2.94
C GLU A 195 -9.39 -20.52 -3.08
N VAL A 196 -9.14 -19.40 -2.40
CA VAL A 196 -9.96 -18.17 -2.50
C VAL A 196 -9.91 -17.61 -3.91
N THR A 197 -8.74 -17.56 -4.54
CA THR A 197 -8.61 -17.13 -5.93
C THR A 197 -9.42 -18.02 -6.88
N GLY A 198 -9.37 -19.35 -6.68
CA GLY A 198 -10.17 -20.30 -7.44
C GLY A 198 -11.67 -20.11 -7.25
N LEU A 199 -12.12 -19.79 -6.03
CA LEU A 199 -13.52 -19.49 -5.74
C LEU A 199 -13.98 -18.22 -6.46
N ILE A 200 -13.20 -17.14 -6.37
CA ILE A 200 -13.44 -15.88 -7.07
C ILE A 200 -13.57 -16.11 -8.59
N LEU A 201 -12.62 -16.83 -9.18
CA LEU A 201 -12.64 -17.07 -10.63
C LEU A 201 -13.84 -17.91 -11.08
N ARG A 202 -14.26 -18.89 -10.25
CA ARG A 202 -15.48 -19.66 -10.55
C ARG A 202 -16.74 -18.78 -10.48
N SER A 203 -16.77 -17.80 -9.56
CA SER A 203 -17.91 -16.87 -9.48
C SER A 203 -17.97 -15.88 -10.65
N LEU A 204 -16.85 -15.62 -11.30
CA LEU A 204 -16.75 -14.74 -12.47
C LEU A 204 -16.94 -15.51 -13.80
N ALA A 205 -17.02 -16.84 -13.78
CA ALA A 205 -17.18 -17.64 -15.01
C ALA A 205 -18.47 -17.27 -15.76
N PRO A 206 -18.45 -17.29 -17.12
CA PRO A 206 -19.61 -16.95 -17.98
C PRO A 206 -20.85 -17.77 -17.70
#